data_1bb8ac9abe52d2112d16a669f6b2c805
#
_entry.id   1bb8ac9abe52d2112d16a669f6b2c805
#
_cell.length_a   1.000
_cell.length_b   1.000
_cell.length_c   1.000
_cell.angle_alpha   90.00
_cell.angle_beta   90.00
_cell.angle_gamma   90.00
#
_symmetry.space_group_name_H-M   'P 1'
#
loop_
_entity.id
_entity.type
_entity.pdbx_description
1 polymer ?
#
loop_
_entity_poly.entity_id
_entity_poly.type
_entity_poly.pdbx_seq_one_letter_code
_entity_poly.pdbx_strand_id
1 'polypeptide(L)' 'MGWQEWLVAVEYDGDQHRSDRRQYVKDIRRTERLQEMGWTIVRVVAEDSPAAVLRRVRVAIASSAVR' A
#
# COMPACT_ATOMS: atom_id res chain seq x y z
N MET A 1 1.32 -6.80 -4.79
CA MET A 1 1.79 -7.73 -3.74
C MET A 1 0.99 -7.52 -2.47
N GLY A 2 0.54 -8.58 -1.84
CA GLY A 2 -0.26 -8.47 -0.62
C GLY A 2 -0.27 -9.75 0.19
N TRP A 3 -0.68 -9.64 1.43
CA TRP A 3 -0.79 -10.75 2.36
C TRP A 3 -2.25 -10.84 2.81
N GLN A 4 -2.99 -11.77 2.23
CA GLN A 4 -4.43 -11.89 2.50
C GLN A 4 -4.73 -12.23 3.97
N GLU A 5 -3.86 -12.99 4.60
CA GLU A 5 -4.07 -13.38 6.00
C GLU A 5 -4.09 -12.19 6.94
N TRP A 6 -3.31 -11.15 6.62
CA TRP A 6 -3.23 -9.95 7.45
C TRP A 6 -3.86 -8.74 6.79
N LEU A 7 -4.43 -8.91 5.59
CA LEU A 7 -5.02 -7.81 4.83
C LEU A 7 -4.07 -6.64 4.67
N VAL A 8 -2.84 -6.95 4.28
CA VAL A 8 -1.82 -5.94 4.02
C VAL A 8 -1.46 -5.97 2.54
N ALA A 9 -1.49 -4.82 1.90
CA ALA A 9 -1.11 -4.66 0.51
C ALA A 9 -0.01 -3.62 0.39
N VAL A 10 0.98 -3.91 -0.45
CA VAL A 10 2.07 -2.98 -0.73
C VAL A 10 1.89 -2.44 -2.13
N GLU A 11 1.86 -1.11 -2.26
CA GLU A 11 1.72 -0.44 -3.54
C GLU A 11 2.96 0.41 -3.81
N TYR A 12 3.53 0.25 -5.00
CA TYR A 12 4.66 1.04 -5.43
C TYR A 12 4.16 2.27 -6.18
N ASP A 13 4.50 3.44 -5.68
CA ASP A 13 4.11 4.71 -6.28
C ASP A 13 5.28 5.28 -7.06
N GLY A 14 5.31 4.99 -8.36
CA GLY A 14 6.35 5.46 -9.26
C GLY A 14 5.97 6.77 -9.93
N ASP A 15 6.94 7.39 -10.58
CA ASP A 15 6.75 8.67 -11.27
C ASP A 15 5.82 8.57 -12.47
N GLN A 16 5.57 7.38 -12.96
CA GLN A 16 4.74 7.14 -14.13
C GLN A 16 3.32 7.70 -13.99
N HIS A 17 2.83 7.76 -12.77
CA HIS A 17 1.45 8.19 -12.51
C HIS A 17 1.26 9.70 -12.52
N ARG A 18 2.34 10.44 -12.53
CA ARG A 18 2.26 11.91 -12.47
C ARG A 18 1.70 12.52 -13.74
N SER A 19 1.94 11.88 -14.88
CA SER A 19 1.51 12.39 -16.16
C SER A 19 0.15 11.85 -16.61
N ASP A 20 -0.40 10.87 -15.90
CA ASP A 20 -1.68 10.27 -16.27
C ASP A 20 -2.69 10.44 -15.12
N ARG A 21 -3.51 11.46 -15.25
CA ARG A 21 -4.48 11.78 -14.23
C ARG A 21 -5.57 10.71 -14.06
N ARG A 22 -5.97 10.09 -15.16
CA ARG A 22 -6.99 9.04 -15.10
C ARG A 22 -6.49 7.85 -14.29
N GLN A 23 -5.26 7.45 -14.52
CA GLN A 23 -4.66 6.34 -13.79
C GLN A 23 -4.50 6.70 -12.32
N TYR A 24 -4.11 7.95 -12.04
CA TYR A 24 -3.96 8.44 -10.68
C TYR A 24 -5.28 8.34 -9.91
N VAL A 25 -6.36 8.80 -10.52
CA VAL A 25 -7.69 8.75 -9.90
C VAL A 25 -8.14 7.32 -9.66
N LYS A 26 -7.92 6.43 -10.63
CA LYS A 26 -8.26 5.02 -10.49
C LYS A 26 -7.52 4.36 -9.33
N ASP A 27 -6.24 4.69 -9.17
CA ASP A 27 -5.41 4.13 -8.10
C ASP A 27 -5.91 4.60 -6.74
N ILE A 28 -6.28 5.87 -6.61
CA ILE A 28 -6.82 6.40 -5.37
C ILE A 28 -8.12 5.67 -5.00
N ARG A 29 -9.02 5.51 -5.96
CA ARG A 29 -10.30 4.84 -5.72
C ARG A 29 -10.12 3.37 -5.37
N ARG A 30 -9.16 2.72 -6.02
CA ARG A 30 -8.85 1.32 -5.70
C ARG A 30 -8.33 1.21 -4.26
N THR A 31 -7.44 2.12 -3.87
CA THR A 31 -6.90 2.15 -2.52
C THR A 31 -8.00 2.36 -1.49
N GLU A 32 -8.89 3.32 -1.73
CA GLU A 32 -10.01 3.58 -0.84
C GLU A 32 -10.90 2.35 -0.68
N ARG A 33 -11.17 1.66 -1.79
CA ARG A 33 -12.00 0.46 -1.78
C ARG A 33 -11.37 -0.65 -0.95
N LEU A 34 -10.06 -0.84 -1.11
CA LEU A 34 -9.34 -1.84 -0.34
C LEU A 34 -9.38 -1.50 1.15
N GLN A 35 -9.19 -0.23 1.49
CA GLN A 35 -9.25 0.21 2.88
C GLN A 35 -10.62 0.00 3.49
N GLU A 36 -11.68 0.23 2.72
CA GLU A 36 -13.04 -0.05 3.17
C GLU A 36 -13.26 -1.53 3.45
N MET A 37 -12.55 -2.39 2.74
CA MET A 37 -12.61 -3.83 2.94
C MET A 37 -11.72 -4.31 4.09
N GLY A 38 -11.05 -3.39 4.77
CA GLY A 38 -10.21 -3.72 5.91
C GLY A 38 -8.73 -3.87 5.59
N TRP A 39 -8.31 -3.57 4.37
CA TRP A 39 -6.91 -3.68 3.99
C TRP A 39 -6.10 -2.51 4.50
N THR A 40 -4.88 -2.79 4.95
CA THR A 40 -3.89 -1.77 5.28
C THR A 40 -2.97 -1.61 4.07
N ILE A 41 -2.88 -0.39 3.56
CA ILE A 41 -2.08 -0.11 2.36
C ILE A 41 -0.75 0.50 2.77
N VAL A 42 0.34 -0.15 2.36
CA VAL A 42 1.69 0.36 2.57
C VAL A 42 2.18 0.92 1.24
N ARG A 43 2.37 2.22 1.17
CA ARG A 43 2.88 2.87 -0.04
C ARG A 43 4.39 2.96 0.00
N VAL A 44 5.01 2.64 -1.13
CA VAL A 44 6.46 2.65 -1.29
C VAL A 44 6.80 3.57 -2.45
N VAL A 45 7.80 4.41 -2.27
CA VAL A 45 8.32 5.27 -3.32
C VAL A 45 9.76 4.89 -3.63
N ALA A 46 10.28 5.43 -4.73
CA ALA A 46 11.65 5.09 -5.17
C ALA A 46 12.71 5.44 -4.14
N GLU A 47 12.46 6.46 -3.33
CA GLU A 47 13.40 6.91 -2.30
C GLU A 47 13.44 6.00 -1.07
N ASP A 48 12.46 5.12 -0.91
CA ASP A 48 12.42 4.23 0.24
C ASP A 48 13.46 3.13 0.14
N SER A 49 14.18 2.88 1.22
CA SER A 49 15.11 1.76 1.28
C SER A 49 14.36 0.46 1.52
N PRO A 50 14.93 -0.70 1.12
CA PRO A 50 14.31 -1.99 1.40
C PRO A 50 14.06 -2.20 2.90
N ALA A 51 14.97 -1.74 3.75
CA ALA A 51 14.81 -1.87 5.20
C ALA A 51 13.61 -1.08 5.71
N ALA A 52 13.39 0.13 5.18
CA ALA A 52 12.26 0.96 5.56
C ALA A 52 10.95 0.33 5.13
N VAL A 53 10.91 -0.24 3.94
CA VAL A 53 9.73 -0.93 3.43
C VAL A 53 9.38 -2.13 4.31
N LEU A 54 10.36 -2.95 4.65
CA LEU A 54 10.16 -4.11 5.51
C LEU A 54 9.63 -3.71 6.87
N ARG A 55 10.16 -2.62 7.45
CA ARG A 55 9.71 -2.13 8.74
C ARG A 55 8.24 -1.74 8.69
N ARG A 56 7.82 -1.02 7.66
CA ARG A 56 6.43 -0.61 7.50
C ARG A 56 5.50 -1.80 7.35
N VAL A 57 5.91 -2.79 6.57
CA VAL A 57 5.12 -4.00 6.38
C VAL A 57 4.97 -4.74 7.71
N ARG A 58 6.04 -4.89 8.47
CA ARG A 58 5.98 -5.54 9.77
C ARG A 58 5.05 -4.82 10.74
N VAL A 59 5.09 -3.49 10.75
CA VAL A 59 4.20 -2.71 11.59
C VAL A 59 2.75 -2.92 11.17
N ALA A 60 2.48 -2.91 9.87
CA ALA A 60 1.14 -3.13 9.35
C ALA A 60 0.60 -4.51 9.73
N ILE A 61 1.44 -5.55 9.61
CA ILE A 61 1.05 -6.90 9.98
C ILE A 61 0.76 -6.99 11.47
N ALA A 62 1.62 -6.40 12.30
CA ALA A 62 1.43 -6.42 13.75
C ALA A 62 0.14 -5.71 14.13
N SER A 63 -0.17 -4.59 13.50
CA SER A 63 -1.41 -3.86 13.75
C SER A 63 -2.64 -4.68 13.35
N SER A 64 -2.57 -5.41 12.25
CA SER A 64 -3.66 -6.26 11.81
C SER A 64 -3.87 -7.43 12.76
N ALA A 65 -2.80 -7.99 13.28
CA ALA A 65 -2.88 -9.15 14.16
C ALA A 65 -3.53 -8.82 15.51
N VAL A 66 -3.52 -7.56 15.90
CA VAL A 66 -4.08 -7.11 17.18
C VAL A 66 -5.60 -6.94 17.12
N ARG A 67 -6.14 -6.83 15.92
CA ARG A 67 -7.59 -6.61 15.75
C ARG A 67 -8.44 -7.83 16.14
#